data_d3d3be1896d1b38209cea946061e6a49
#
_entry.id   d3d3be1896d1b38209cea946061e6a49
#
_cell.length_a   1.000
_cell.length_b   1.000
_cell.length_c   1.000
_cell.angle_alpha   90.00
_cell.angle_beta   90.00
_cell.angle_gamma   90.00
#
_symmetry.space_group_name_H-M   'P 1'
#
loop_
_entity.id
_entity.type
_entity.pdbx_description
1 polymer ?
#
loop_
_entity_poly.entity_id
_entity_poly.type
_entity_poly.pdbx_seq_one_letter_code
_entity_poly.pdbx_strand_id
1 'polypeptide(L)' 'MWVDARVRGTGLGRRLLDAVTERARAAGSTTLRLDTNRNLGEAIAMYRSNGFVEVPAFNDEPYAHHWFARDLTS' A
#
# COMPACT_ATOMS: atom_id res chain seq x y z
N MET A 1 -2.42 -19.49 -6.71
CA MET A 1 -2.03 -18.36 -7.58
C MET A 1 -1.81 -17.13 -6.73
N TRP A 2 -0.73 -16.42 -7.00
CA TRP A 2 -0.35 -15.25 -6.22
C TRP A 2 -0.75 -14.00 -6.99
N VAL A 3 -1.55 -13.14 -6.37
CA VAL A 3 -2.08 -11.94 -7.03
C VAL A 3 -1.79 -10.72 -6.17
N ASP A 4 -1.15 -9.73 -6.79
CA ASP A 4 -0.86 -8.46 -6.15
C ASP A 4 -1.79 -7.37 -6.65
N ALA A 5 -2.25 -6.54 -5.74
CA ALA A 5 -2.85 -5.25 -6.08
C ALA A 5 -1.84 -4.15 -5.77
N ARG A 6 -1.76 -3.13 -6.62
CA ARG A 6 -0.88 -1.99 -6.40
C ARG A 6 -1.64 -0.69 -6.51
N VAL A 7 -1.34 0.22 -5.58
CA VAL A 7 -1.90 1.57 -5.61
C VAL A 7 -0.78 2.58 -5.36
N ARG A 8 -0.98 3.78 -5.86
CA ARG A 8 -0.07 4.88 -5.59
C ARG A 8 -0.54 5.60 -4.33
N GLY A 9 0.33 5.71 -3.35
CA GLY A 9 0.03 6.37 -2.09
C GLY A 9 0.21 7.87 -2.18
N THR A 10 -0.65 8.56 -2.93
CA THR A 10 -0.60 10.00 -3.09
C THR A 10 -1.73 10.65 -2.28
N GLY A 11 -1.50 10.79 -0.98
CA GLY A 11 -2.48 11.45 -0.13
C GLY A 11 -3.75 10.65 0.13
N LEU A 12 -3.65 9.34 0.15
CA LEU A 12 -4.78 8.48 0.50
C LEU A 12 -5.18 8.70 1.96
N GLY A 13 -6.41 9.10 2.20
CA GLY A 13 -6.96 9.13 3.53
C GLY A 13 -7.30 7.72 4.02
N ARG A 14 -7.56 7.60 5.32
CA ARG A 14 -7.84 6.29 5.93
C ARG A 14 -9.04 5.59 5.28
N ARG A 15 -10.12 6.35 5.00
CA ARG A 15 -11.30 5.77 4.36
C ARG A 15 -10.99 5.22 2.99
N LEU A 16 -10.19 5.96 2.21
CA LEU A 16 -9.84 5.53 0.87
C LEU A 16 -8.92 4.31 0.93
N LEU A 17 -7.99 4.29 1.87
CA LEU A 17 -7.12 3.14 2.08
C LEU A 17 -7.94 1.89 2.44
N ASP A 18 -8.91 2.04 3.34
CA ASP A 18 -9.77 0.92 3.73
C ASP A 18 -10.60 0.43 2.54
N ALA A 19 -11.14 1.34 1.73
CA ALA A 19 -11.93 0.99 0.55
C ALA A 19 -11.08 0.24 -0.47
N VAL A 20 -9.86 0.71 -0.73
CA VAL A 20 -8.93 0.06 -1.66
C VAL A 20 -8.55 -1.32 -1.14
N THR A 21 -8.30 -1.45 0.15
CA THR A 21 -7.96 -2.74 0.77
C THR A 21 -9.10 -3.74 0.60
N GLU A 22 -10.33 -3.32 0.85
CA GLU A 22 -11.50 -4.19 0.70
C GLU A 22 -11.73 -4.60 -0.75
N ARG A 23 -11.53 -3.67 -1.69
CA ARG A 23 -11.66 -3.99 -3.12
C ARG A 23 -10.59 -4.97 -3.57
N ALA A 24 -9.36 -4.80 -3.12
CA ALA A 24 -8.28 -5.74 -3.43
C ALA A 24 -8.59 -7.12 -2.89
N ARG A 25 -9.08 -7.20 -1.65
CA ARG A 25 -9.46 -8.45 -1.02
C ARG A 25 -10.61 -9.12 -1.76
N ALA A 26 -11.63 -8.36 -2.12
CA ALA A 26 -12.78 -8.86 -2.86
C ALA A 26 -12.41 -9.34 -4.26
N ALA A 27 -11.39 -8.77 -4.88
CA ALA A 27 -10.88 -9.18 -6.18
C ALA A 27 -9.98 -10.41 -6.10
N GLY A 28 -9.74 -10.94 -4.90
CA GLY A 28 -8.90 -12.13 -4.72
C GLY A 28 -7.41 -11.85 -4.61
N SER A 29 -7.03 -10.58 -4.43
CA SER A 29 -5.61 -10.23 -4.25
C SER A 29 -5.11 -10.77 -2.92
N THR A 30 -3.90 -11.30 -2.90
CA THR A 30 -3.29 -11.83 -1.69
C THR A 30 -2.37 -10.81 -1.01
N THR A 31 -1.92 -9.81 -1.75
CA THR A 31 -1.03 -8.77 -1.25
C THR A 31 -1.45 -7.43 -1.83
N LEU A 32 -1.46 -6.40 -1.00
CA LEU A 32 -1.67 -5.03 -1.43
C LEU A 32 -0.35 -4.29 -1.30
N ARG A 33 0.14 -3.74 -2.41
CA ARG A 33 1.40 -2.99 -2.46
C ARG A 33 1.12 -1.53 -2.77
N LEU A 34 1.87 -0.65 -2.14
CA LEU A 34 1.80 0.77 -2.45
C LEU A 34 3.18 1.40 -2.42
N ASP A 35 3.35 2.45 -3.20
CA ASP A 35 4.50 3.32 -3.11
C ASP A 35 4.05 4.70 -2.65
N THR A 36 4.93 5.43 -1.99
CA THR A 36 4.59 6.75 -1.47
C THR A 36 5.82 7.65 -1.42
N ASN A 37 5.57 8.94 -1.42
CA ASN A 37 6.60 9.96 -1.30
C ASN A 37 6.91 10.22 0.18
N ARG A 38 8.19 10.46 0.49
CA ARG A 38 8.62 10.74 1.87
C ARG A 38 7.99 12.00 2.47
N ASN A 39 7.48 12.90 1.63
CA ASN A 39 6.82 14.12 2.09
C ASN A 39 5.43 13.86 2.68
N LEU A 40 4.95 12.61 2.61
CA LEU A 40 3.66 12.20 3.14
C LEU A 40 3.84 11.47 4.47
N GLY A 41 4.53 12.09 5.41
CA GLY A 41 4.86 11.46 6.69
C GLY A 41 3.66 10.96 7.48
N GLU A 42 2.56 11.72 7.49
CA GLU A 42 1.33 11.30 8.17
C GLU A 42 0.73 10.05 7.51
N ALA A 43 0.77 10.00 6.18
CA ALA A 43 0.29 8.85 5.45
C ALA A 43 1.16 7.62 5.73
N ILE A 44 2.47 7.79 5.81
CA ILE A 44 3.39 6.70 6.14
C ILE A 44 3.06 6.11 7.51
N ALA A 45 2.83 6.95 8.51
CA ALA A 45 2.46 6.51 9.84
C ALA A 45 1.13 5.74 9.81
N MET A 46 0.18 6.22 9.03
CA MET A 46 -1.11 5.56 8.84
C MET A 46 -0.95 4.18 8.20
N TYR A 47 -0.11 4.06 7.18
CA TYR A 47 0.13 2.77 6.53
C TYR A 47 0.70 1.76 7.53
N ARG A 48 1.68 2.17 8.32
CA ARG A 48 2.28 1.31 9.33
C ARG A 48 1.25 0.86 10.37
N SER A 49 0.38 1.78 10.81
CA SER A 49 -0.65 1.45 11.80
C SER A 49 -1.74 0.53 11.24
N ASN A 50 -1.86 0.44 9.91
CA ASN A 50 -2.82 -0.43 9.23
C ASN A 50 -2.20 -1.75 8.76
N GLY A 51 -1.05 -2.11 9.28
CA GLY A 51 -0.45 -3.41 9.00
C GLY A 51 0.44 -3.45 7.77
N PHE A 52 0.72 -2.33 7.15
CA PHE A 52 1.67 -2.28 6.05
C PHE A 52 3.09 -2.31 6.60
N VAL A 53 3.96 -3.07 5.95
CA VAL A 53 5.39 -3.14 6.27
C VAL A 53 6.19 -2.57 5.13
N GLU A 54 7.23 -1.85 5.46
CA GLU A 54 8.12 -1.30 4.44
C GLU A 54 8.94 -2.43 3.81
N VAL A 55 9.03 -2.40 2.48
CA VAL A 55 9.69 -3.43 1.67
C VAL A 55 10.68 -2.77 0.71
N PRO A 56 11.61 -3.52 0.13
CA PRO A 56 12.47 -2.99 -0.93
C PRO A 56 11.66 -2.49 -2.12
N ALA A 57 12.23 -1.55 -2.87
CA ALA A 57 11.60 -1.01 -4.06
C ALA A 57 11.24 -2.13 -5.04
N PHE A 58 9.99 -2.14 -5.47
CA PHE A 58 9.50 -3.13 -6.44
C PHE A 58 9.24 -2.51 -7.81
N ASN A 59 9.51 -1.22 -7.97
CA ASN A 59 9.43 -0.53 -9.24
C ASN A 59 10.42 0.64 -9.26
N ASP A 60 10.53 1.29 -10.41
CA ASP A 60 11.43 2.42 -10.61
C ASP A 60 10.70 3.77 -10.59
N GLU A 61 9.62 3.87 -9.83
CA GLU A 61 8.84 5.11 -9.75
C GLU A 61 9.69 6.25 -9.20
N PRO A 62 9.96 7.30 -9.99
CA PRO A 62 10.90 8.35 -9.58
C PRO A 62 10.39 9.22 -8.44
N TYR A 63 9.09 9.25 -8.20
CA TYR A 63 8.50 10.04 -7.13
C TYR A 63 8.32 9.25 -5.83
N ALA A 64 8.56 7.95 -5.86
CA ALA A 64 8.41 7.11 -4.69
C ALA A 64 9.71 7.07 -3.90
N HIS A 65 9.60 7.14 -2.58
CA HIS A 65 10.73 7.07 -1.67
C HIS A 65 10.57 5.92 -0.67
N HIS A 66 9.34 5.41 -0.52
CA HIS A 66 9.02 4.29 0.36
C HIS A 66 8.07 3.34 -0.36
N TRP A 67 8.27 2.06 -0.13
CA TRP A 67 7.44 1.00 -0.68
C TRP A 67 6.91 0.16 0.47
N PHE A 68 5.62 -0.14 0.44
CA PHE A 68 4.95 -0.89 1.50
C PHE A 68 4.17 -2.04 0.92
N ALA A 69 3.99 -3.08 1.73
CA ALA A 69 3.15 -4.21 1.37
C ALA A 69 2.35 -4.67 2.58
N ARG A 70 1.16 -5.17 2.34
CA ARG A 70 0.30 -5.77 3.35
C ARG A 70 -0.22 -7.09 2.85
N ASP A 71 -0.08 -8.14 3.67
CA ASP A 71 -0.65 -9.45 3.38
C ASP A 71 -2.17 -9.40 3.68
N LEU A 72 -2.97 -9.73 2.67
CA LEU A 72 -4.43 -9.70 2.77
C LEU A 72 -5.02 -11.05 3.16
N THR A 73 -4.21 -12.08 3.27
CA THR A 73 -4.67 -13.44 3.55
C THR A 73 -4.64 -13.79 5.04
N SER A 74 -4.04 -12.96 5.84
CA SER A 74 -3.91 -13.23 7.28
C SER A 74 -4.91 -12.45 8.12
#